data_6f9422a18f15209f7bb3593b999ab302
#
_entry.id   6f9422a18f15209f7bb3593b999ab302
#
_cell.length_a   1.000
_cell.length_b   1.000
_cell.length_c   1.000
_cell.angle_alpha   90.00
_cell.angle_beta   90.00
_cell.angle_gamma   90.00
#
_symmetry.space_group_name_H-M   'P 1'
#
loop_
_entity.id
_entity.type
_entity.pdbx_description
1 polymer ?
#
loop_
_entity_poly.entity_id
_entity_poly.type
_entity_poly.pdbx_seq_one_letter_code
_entity_poly.pdbx_strand_id
1 'polypeptide(L)'
;RAGNGRVYFSRYNSDEQAREHLLANVEGKLHTEPRVIKFRPGQRLKQWSKTCVAVGLDSGFLEPLESTSIHLIQRNTIRMLRMFPHDRIVPADIDEFNRQARVDIETIRDFIILHYCVTNRKDTPFWRYCRSMEIPDSLAHRIRLFRETGRVFRLEGELFAENSWIQVMLGQGIVPEQYHPVVDVMDDEELKSFLDQIKSNVDKTVSQLPTHDAYVRDYCKSAK
;
A
#
# COMPACT_ATOMS: atom_id res chain seq x y z
N ARG A 1 -2.85 -21.17 -11.64
CA ARG A 1 -2.57 -21.45 -10.22
C ARG A 1 -2.85 -20.17 -9.43
N ALA A 2 -3.54 -20.27 -8.30
CA ALA A 2 -3.72 -19.19 -7.36
C ALA A 2 -2.76 -19.38 -6.16
N GLY A 3 -2.12 -18.31 -5.70
CA GLY A 3 -1.33 -18.30 -4.50
C GLY A 3 -2.16 -17.67 -3.37
N ASN A 4 -2.33 -18.40 -2.26
CA ASN A 4 -3.02 -17.91 -1.09
C ASN A 4 -2.03 -17.81 0.07
N GLY A 5 -2.13 -16.76 0.84
CA GLY A 5 -1.32 -16.54 2.03
C GLY A 5 -2.12 -15.85 3.13
N ARG A 6 -1.73 -16.10 4.37
CA ARG A 6 -2.28 -15.41 5.53
C ARG A 6 -1.16 -14.72 6.29
N VAL A 7 -1.28 -13.42 6.45
CA VAL A 7 -0.41 -12.64 7.35
C VAL A 7 -1.03 -12.65 8.74
N TYR A 8 -0.22 -12.86 9.76
CA TYR A 8 -0.67 -12.84 11.14
C TYR A 8 0.43 -12.32 12.08
N PHE A 9 0.01 -11.82 13.22
CA PHE A 9 0.92 -11.37 14.26
C PHE A 9 1.06 -12.46 15.32
N SER A 10 2.25 -13.01 15.47
CA SER A 10 2.55 -14.16 16.35
C SER A 10 2.20 -13.94 17.84
N ARG A 11 2.02 -12.67 18.27
CA ARG A 11 1.52 -12.35 19.61
C ARG A 11 0.06 -12.74 19.81
N TYR A 12 -0.73 -12.83 18.74
CA TYR A 12 -2.18 -13.05 18.80
C TYR A 12 -2.63 -14.36 18.16
N ASN A 13 -1.81 -14.97 17.33
CA ASN A 13 -2.12 -16.23 16.64
C ASN A 13 -0.90 -17.14 16.65
N SER A 14 -1.10 -18.44 16.89
CA SER A 14 -0.05 -19.45 16.68
C SER A 14 0.08 -19.80 15.19
N ASP A 15 1.19 -20.46 14.85
CA ASP A 15 1.44 -20.96 13.48
C ASP A 15 0.35 -21.98 13.08
N GLU A 16 -0.10 -22.82 14.01
CA GLU A 16 -1.17 -23.82 13.82
C GLU A 16 -2.51 -23.15 13.54
N GLN A 17 -2.91 -22.18 14.36
CA GLN A 17 -4.15 -21.41 14.16
C GLN A 17 -4.15 -20.69 12.80
N ALA A 18 -3.02 -20.10 12.42
CA ALA A 18 -2.88 -19.43 11.14
C ALA A 18 -3.02 -20.41 9.95
N ARG A 19 -2.45 -21.61 10.10
CA ARG A 19 -2.56 -22.71 9.12
C ARG A 19 -4.02 -23.18 8.97
N GLU A 20 -4.68 -23.47 10.08
CA GLU A 20 -6.10 -23.89 10.09
C GLU A 20 -6.99 -22.86 9.40
N HIS A 21 -6.85 -21.60 9.76
CA HIS A 21 -7.58 -20.51 9.13
C HIS A 21 -7.30 -20.37 7.63
N LEU A 22 -6.05 -20.55 7.20
CA LEU A 22 -5.71 -20.53 5.78
C LEU A 22 -6.43 -21.65 5.05
N LEU A 23 -6.32 -22.89 5.56
CA LEU A 23 -6.90 -24.08 4.93
C LEU A 23 -8.42 -24.03 4.87
N ALA A 24 -9.07 -23.48 5.90
CA ALA A 24 -10.53 -23.32 5.93
C ALA A 24 -11.08 -22.34 4.87
N ASN A 25 -10.22 -21.48 4.30
CA ASN A 25 -10.62 -20.46 3.31
C ASN A 25 -10.01 -20.69 1.92
N VAL A 26 -9.32 -21.80 1.71
CA VAL A 26 -8.80 -22.18 0.38
C VAL A 26 -9.77 -23.08 -0.32
N GLU A 27 -10.24 -22.66 -1.48
CA GLU A 27 -11.08 -23.47 -2.35
C GLU A 27 -10.23 -24.39 -3.24
N GLY A 28 -10.69 -25.63 -3.42
CA GLY A 28 -10.08 -26.58 -4.34
C GLY A 28 -8.93 -27.39 -3.71
N LYS A 29 -8.15 -28.06 -4.58
CA LYS A 29 -7.08 -28.97 -4.16
C LYS A 29 -5.77 -28.21 -3.94
N LEU A 30 -5.14 -28.46 -2.79
CA LEU A 30 -3.80 -27.95 -2.51
C LEU A 30 -2.77 -28.57 -3.47
N HIS A 31 -1.89 -27.72 -3.99
CA HIS A 31 -0.74 -28.16 -4.79
C HIS A 31 0.52 -28.34 -3.95
N THR A 32 0.59 -27.61 -2.80
CA THR A 32 1.72 -27.67 -1.86
C THR A 32 1.21 -27.50 -0.44
N GLU A 33 1.92 -28.06 0.53
CA GLU A 33 1.62 -27.81 1.93
C GLU A 33 1.92 -26.33 2.30
N PRO A 34 1.10 -25.71 3.16
CA PRO A 34 1.38 -24.38 3.69
C PRO A 34 2.71 -24.34 4.43
N ARG A 35 3.51 -23.32 4.17
CA ARG A 35 4.78 -23.07 4.87
C ARG A 35 4.72 -21.76 5.64
N VAL A 36 5.30 -21.74 6.82
CA VAL A 36 5.44 -20.52 7.63
C VAL A 36 6.67 -19.75 7.15
N ILE A 37 6.48 -18.47 6.84
CA ILE A 37 7.56 -17.53 6.52
C ILE A 37 7.57 -16.47 7.61
N LYS A 38 8.59 -16.51 8.47
CA LYS A 38 8.75 -15.52 9.55
C LYS A 38 9.47 -14.29 8.99
N PHE A 39 8.92 -13.11 9.24
CA PHE A 39 9.54 -11.84 8.86
C PHE A 39 9.37 -10.80 9.96
N ARG A 40 10.21 -9.78 9.91
CA ARG A 40 10.13 -8.60 10.76
C ARG A 40 10.14 -7.36 9.88
N PRO A 41 9.06 -6.55 9.89
CA PRO A 41 9.05 -5.28 9.15
C PRO A 41 10.12 -4.34 9.68
N GLY A 42 10.71 -3.57 8.78
CA GLY A 42 11.73 -2.59 9.13
C GLY A 42 12.49 -2.08 7.91
N GLN A 43 13.33 -1.09 8.14
CA GLN A 43 14.20 -0.53 7.12
C GLN A 43 15.61 -0.31 7.65
N ARG A 44 16.60 -0.30 6.77
CA ARG A 44 17.95 0.13 7.13
C ARG A 44 17.96 1.64 7.36
N LEU A 45 18.71 2.09 8.36
CA LEU A 45 18.91 3.53 8.58
C LEU A 45 19.60 4.20 7.40
N LYS A 46 20.52 3.47 6.74
CA LYS A 46 21.19 3.88 5.51
C LYS A 46 21.12 2.74 4.51
N GLN A 47 20.43 2.94 3.39
CA GLN A 47 20.36 1.97 2.30
C GLN A 47 21.57 2.07 1.39
N TRP A 48 22.16 3.27 1.25
CA TRP A 48 23.47 3.47 0.64
C TRP A 48 24.48 3.83 1.73
N SER A 49 25.52 3.00 1.85
CA SER A 49 26.64 3.21 2.78
C SER A 49 27.96 2.86 2.10
N LYS A 50 28.91 3.79 2.08
CA LYS A 50 30.19 3.64 1.40
C LYS A 50 29.99 3.25 -0.07
N THR A 51 30.48 2.07 -0.47
CA THR A 51 30.39 1.51 -1.83
C THR A 51 29.24 0.53 -2.02
N CYS A 52 28.39 0.33 -1.00
CA CYS A 52 27.29 -0.63 -1.04
C CYS A 52 25.94 0.06 -1.03
N VAL A 53 25.05 -0.38 -1.90
CA VAL A 53 23.64 0.03 -1.94
C VAL A 53 22.77 -1.21 -1.77
N ALA A 54 21.92 -1.18 -0.76
CA ALA A 54 20.87 -2.19 -0.55
C ALA A 54 19.65 -1.80 -1.37
N VAL A 55 19.20 -2.65 -2.31
CA VAL A 55 18.12 -2.35 -3.25
C VAL A 55 16.92 -3.30 -3.04
N GLY A 56 17.19 -4.54 -2.61
CA GLY A 56 16.19 -5.59 -2.41
C GLY A 56 15.49 -5.55 -1.05
N LEU A 57 15.03 -6.71 -0.60
CA LEU A 57 14.37 -6.87 0.71
C LEU A 57 15.32 -6.57 1.88
N ASP A 58 16.62 -6.59 1.65
CA ASP A 58 17.65 -6.20 2.59
C ASP A 58 17.77 -4.68 2.80
N SER A 59 17.16 -3.87 1.93
CA SER A 59 17.04 -2.40 2.11
C SER A 59 15.97 -2.06 3.14
N GLY A 60 14.91 -2.84 3.15
CA GLY A 60 13.75 -2.71 4.02
C GLY A 60 12.64 -3.63 3.56
N PHE A 61 11.81 -4.04 4.49
CA PHE A 61 10.65 -4.87 4.21
C PHE A 61 9.45 -4.37 5.01
N LEU A 62 8.34 -4.21 4.31
CA LEU A 62 7.02 -3.97 4.89
C LEU A 62 6.15 -5.20 4.64
N GLU A 63 5.11 -5.37 5.45
CA GLU A 63 4.19 -6.45 5.23
C GLU A 63 3.51 -6.34 3.85
N PRO A 64 3.08 -7.47 3.24
CA PRO A 64 2.66 -7.48 1.84
C PRO A 64 1.22 -7.00 1.59
N LEU A 65 0.54 -6.33 2.52
CA LEU A 65 -0.86 -5.91 2.36
C LEU A 65 -1.07 -5.16 1.03
N GLU A 66 -0.16 -4.24 0.70
CA GLU A 66 -0.20 -3.44 -0.52
C GLU A 66 0.80 -3.89 -1.60
N SER A 67 1.50 -5.01 -1.37
CA SER A 67 2.43 -5.64 -2.34
C SER A 67 3.51 -4.70 -2.91
N THR A 68 4.06 -3.79 -2.11
CA THR A 68 4.92 -2.67 -2.53
C THR A 68 6.39 -3.02 -2.73
N SER A 69 6.84 -4.23 -2.38
CA SER A 69 8.26 -4.59 -2.40
C SER A 69 8.90 -4.46 -3.78
N ILE A 70 8.25 -4.94 -4.85
CA ILE A 70 8.78 -4.83 -6.22
C ILE A 70 8.87 -3.37 -6.66
N HIS A 71 7.88 -2.55 -6.30
CA HIS A 71 7.90 -1.12 -6.56
C HIS A 71 9.10 -0.43 -5.88
N LEU A 72 9.36 -0.72 -4.60
CA LEU A 72 10.50 -0.17 -3.86
C LEU A 72 11.84 -0.59 -4.49
N ILE A 73 11.97 -1.85 -4.90
CA ILE A 73 13.16 -2.35 -5.62
C ILE A 73 13.36 -1.55 -6.91
N GLN A 74 12.32 -1.39 -7.71
CA GLN A 74 12.39 -0.66 -8.97
C GLN A 74 12.76 0.82 -8.75
N ARG A 75 12.13 1.48 -7.78
CA ARG A 75 12.43 2.88 -7.44
C ARG A 75 13.88 3.06 -7.00
N ASN A 76 14.36 2.21 -6.10
CA ASN A 76 15.74 2.27 -5.62
C ASN A 76 16.76 1.99 -6.75
N THR A 77 16.44 1.07 -7.66
CA THR A 77 17.26 0.81 -8.85
C THR A 77 17.34 2.04 -9.76
N ILE A 78 16.20 2.65 -10.09
CA ILE A 78 16.15 3.86 -10.92
C ILE A 78 16.87 5.02 -10.23
N ARG A 79 16.68 5.19 -8.91
CA ARG A 79 17.39 6.21 -8.13
C ARG A 79 18.89 6.00 -8.16
N MET A 80 19.34 4.76 -8.00
CA MET A 80 20.76 4.42 -8.09
C MET A 80 21.35 4.75 -9.46
N LEU A 81 20.62 4.45 -10.54
CA LEU A 81 21.06 4.78 -11.90
C LEU A 81 21.16 6.30 -12.12
N ARG A 82 20.24 7.08 -11.56
CA ARG A 82 20.25 8.56 -11.65
C ARG A 82 21.40 9.20 -10.87
N MET A 83 21.81 8.55 -9.76
CA MET A 83 22.88 9.02 -8.86
C MET A 83 24.17 8.22 -9.04
N PHE A 84 24.30 7.50 -10.19
CA PHE A 84 25.48 6.68 -10.42
C PHE A 84 26.72 7.55 -10.52
N PRO A 85 27.77 7.28 -9.70
CA PRO A 85 28.96 8.12 -9.66
C PRO A 85 29.67 8.17 -11.01
N HIS A 86 30.10 9.36 -11.44
CA HIS A 86 30.94 9.50 -12.61
C HIS A 86 32.41 9.10 -12.30
N ASP A 87 33.06 9.80 -11.37
CA ASP A 87 34.46 9.54 -11.00
C ASP A 87 34.61 9.00 -9.59
N ARG A 88 33.83 9.53 -8.66
CA ARG A 88 33.90 9.18 -7.24
C ARG A 88 32.51 9.29 -6.59
N ILE A 89 32.30 8.49 -5.56
CA ILE A 89 31.12 8.59 -4.70
C ILE A 89 31.27 9.85 -3.83
N VAL A 90 30.26 10.71 -3.85
CA VAL A 90 30.22 11.92 -3.02
C VAL A 90 29.20 11.76 -1.90
N PRO A 91 29.47 12.31 -0.69
CA PRO A 91 28.55 12.20 0.45
C PRO A 91 27.15 12.74 0.18
N ALA A 92 27.02 13.81 -0.61
CA ALA A 92 25.73 14.42 -0.94
C ALA A 92 24.80 13.48 -1.68
N ASP A 93 25.32 12.65 -2.61
CA ASP A 93 24.51 11.65 -3.31
C ASP A 93 24.04 10.54 -2.37
N ILE A 94 24.93 10.10 -1.44
CA ILE A 94 24.59 9.12 -0.42
C ILE A 94 23.46 9.66 0.48
N ASP A 95 23.58 10.89 0.94
CA ASP A 95 22.62 11.50 1.86
C ASP A 95 21.27 11.69 1.16
N GLU A 96 21.26 12.17 -0.08
CA GLU A 96 20.03 12.37 -0.84
C GLU A 96 19.36 11.04 -1.22
N PHE A 97 20.13 10.02 -1.62
CA PHE A 97 19.59 8.69 -1.84
C PHE A 97 18.89 8.14 -0.60
N ASN A 98 19.56 8.22 0.55
CA ASN A 98 19.03 7.72 1.81
C ASN A 98 17.80 8.51 2.28
N ARG A 99 17.79 9.83 2.06
CA ARG A 99 16.63 10.68 2.37
C ARG A 99 15.41 10.27 1.55
N GLN A 100 15.54 10.15 0.23
CA GLN A 100 14.43 9.76 -0.64
C GLN A 100 13.94 8.33 -0.37
N ALA A 101 14.85 7.39 -0.18
CA ALA A 101 14.50 6.01 0.13
C ALA A 101 13.77 5.86 1.46
N ARG A 102 14.11 6.68 2.44
CA ARG A 102 13.40 6.73 3.72
C ARG A 102 11.99 7.24 3.54
N VAL A 103 11.79 8.35 2.82
CA VAL A 103 10.47 8.93 2.55
C VAL A 103 9.55 7.92 1.86
N ASP A 104 10.05 7.19 0.87
CA ASP A 104 9.28 6.16 0.17
C ASP A 104 8.75 5.07 1.14
N ILE A 105 9.62 4.55 2.02
CA ILE A 105 9.21 3.50 2.96
C ILE A 105 8.28 4.06 4.05
N GLU A 106 8.53 5.24 4.56
CA GLU A 106 7.72 5.86 5.62
C GLU A 106 6.31 6.18 5.15
N THR A 107 6.16 6.68 3.93
CA THR A 107 4.82 6.97 3.35
C THR A 107 4.03 5.70 3.06
N ILE A 108 4.68 4.64 2.58
CA ILE A 108 4.05 3.33 2.40
C ILE A 108 3.68 2.71 3.75
N ARG A 109 4.57 2.77 4.74
CA ARG A 109 4.29 2.32 6.12
C ARG A 109 3.04 3.00 6.67
N ASP A 110 2.95 4.31 6.54
CA ASP A 110 1.81 5.09 7.04
C ASP A 110 0.51 4.67 6.35
N PHE A 111 0.55 4.40 5.05
CA PHE A 111 -0.62 3.91 4.32
C PHE A 111 -1.05 2.50 4.76
N ILE A 112 -0.09 1.60 5.01
CA ILE A 112 -0.39 0.28 5.57
C ILE A 112 -0.98 0.40 6.98
N ILE A 113 -0.38 1.22 7.86
CA ILE A 113 -0.88 1.45 9.22
C ILE A 113 -2.31 2.02 9.18
N LEU A 114 -2.62 2.90 8.23
CA LEU A 114 -3.97 3.45 8.06
C LEU A 114 -5.02 2.33 7.97
N HIS A 115 -4.79 1.30 7.17
CA HIS A 115 -5.72 0.17 7.02
C HIS A 115 -6.04 -0.54 8.34
N TYR A 116 -5.07 -0.57 9.25
CA TYR A 116 -5.22 -1.22 10.55
C TYR A 116 -5.82 -0.30 11.62
N CYS A 117 -5.39 0.95 11.70
CA CYS A 117 -5.75 1.82 12.81
C CYS A 117 -7.16 2.43 12.68
N VAL A 118 -7.67 2.62 11.46
CA VAL A 118 -8.99 3.23 11.24
C VAL A 118 -10.12 2.20 11.08
N THR A 119 -9.84 0.91 11.21
CA THR A 119 -10.83 -0.15 11.08
C THR A 119 -11.91 -0.06 12.15
N ASN A 120 -13.15 -0.41 11.80
CA ASN A 120 -14.24 -0.54 12.76
C ASN A 120 -14.27 -1.90 13.47
N ARG A 121 -13.37 -2.82 13.12
CA ARG A 121 -13.27 -4.14 13.74
C ARG A 121 -12.79 -4.04 15.19
N LYS A 122 -13.47 -4.78 16.09
CA LYS A 122 -13.15 -4.91 17.52
C LYS A 122 -13.36 -6.34 18.04
N ASP A 123 -13.64 -7.25 17.13
CA ASP A 123 -14.04 -8.64 17.39
C ASP A 123 -12.92 -9.46 18.06
N THR A 124 -11.66 -9.12 17.82
CA THR A 124 -10.51 -9.84 18.38
C THR A 124 -9.55 -8.93 19.17
N PRO A 125 -8.68 -9.47 20.04
CA PRO A 125 -7.64 -8.70 20.71
C PRO A 125 -6.70 -7.99 19.74
N PHE A 126 -6.39 -8.60 18.60
CA PHE A 126 -5.56 -8.00 17.54
C PHE A 126 -6.19 -6.71 16.98
N TRP A 127 -7.46 -6.74 16.60
CA TRP A 127 -8.12 -5.56 16.02
C TRP A 127 -8.34 -4.45 17.06
N ARG A 128 -8.57 -4.82 18.33
CA ARG A 128 -8.59 -3.82 19.41
C ARG A 128 -7.25 -3.13 19.59
N TYR A 129 -6.15 -3.90 19.54
CA TYR A 129 -4.81 -3.35 19.56
C TYR A 129 -4.56 -2.40 18.37
N CYS A 130 -4.86 -2.80 17.14
CA CYS A 130 -4.67 -1.97 15.95
C CYS A 130 -5.37 -0.62 16.04
N ARG A 131 -6.57 -0.59 16.62
CA ARG A 131 -7.34 0.66 16.81
C ARG A 131 -6.78 1.60 17.87
N SER A 132 -6.06 1.09 18.83
CA SER A 132 -5.52 1.85 19.97
C SER A 132 -4.00 1.99 19.96
N MET A 133 -3.31 1.44 18.96
CA MET A 133 -1.87 1.54 18.86
C MET A 133 -1.44 2.98 18.57
N GLU A 134 -0.26 3.34 19.04
CA GLU A 134 0.40 4.57 18.68
C GLU A 134 0.73 4.56 17.17
N ILE A 135 0.41 5.66 16.50
CA ILE A 135 0.63 5.83 15.06
C ILE A 135 1.60 6.99 14.81
N PRO A 136 2.33 7.01 13.68
CA PRO A 136 3.22 8.11 13.34
C PRO A 136 2.50 9.45 13.26
N ASP A 137 3.17 10.54 13.68
CA ASP A 137 2.63 11.91 13.64
C ASP A 137 2.20 12.33 12.23
N SER A 138 2.94 11.90 11.21
CA SER A 138 2.61 12.12 9.79
C SER A 138 1.24 11.54 9.42
N LEU A 139 0.96 10.32 9.87
CA LEU A 139 -0.33 9.66 9.65
C LEU A 139 -1.43 10.30 10.49
N ALA A 140 -1.17 10.57 11.76
CA ALA A 140 -2.13 11.22 12.66
C ALA A 140 -2.57 12.58 12.10
N HIS A 141 -1.61 13.37 11.59
CA HIS A 141 -1.89 14.65 10.94
C HIS A 141 -2.79 14.47 9.70
N ARG A 142 -2.48 13.51 8.82
CA ARG A 142 -3.25 13.25 7.59
C ARG A 142 -4.69 12.80 7.89
N ILE A 143 -4.87 11.92 8.87
CA ILE A 143 -6.21 11.48 9.32
C ILE A 143 -7.01 12.66 9.89
N ARG A 144 -6.39 13.49 10.73
CA ARG A 144 -7.02 14.67 11.30
C ARG A 144 -7.43 15.67 10.21
N LEU A 145 -6.50 15.99 9.29
CA LEU A 145 -6.78 16.90 8.18
C LEU A 145 -7.97 16.43 7.34
N PHE A 146 -8.00 15.14 6.99
CA PHE A 146 -9.11 14.58 6.24
C PHE A 146 -10.42 14.66 7.02
N ARG A 147 -10.41 14.29 8.30
CA ARG A 147 -11.62 14.33 9.15
C ARG A 147 -12.20 15.73 9.27
N GLU A 148 -11.34 16.72 9.50
CA GLU A 148 -11.80 18.10 9.70
C GLU A 148 -12.16 18.82 8.40
N THR A 149 -11.53 18.48 7.26
CA THR A 149 -11.62 19.30 6.03
C THR A 149 -11.96 18.54 4.75
N GLY A 150 -11.98 17.21 4.78
CA GLY A 150 -12.13 16.36 3.58
C GLY A 150 -10.92 16.39 2.64
N ARG A 151 -9.79 17.00 3.04
CA ARG A 151 -8.64 17.19 2.17
C ARG A 151 -7.55 16.18 2.45
N VAL A 152 -6.89 15.75 1.37
CA VAL A 152 -5.66 14.96 1.39
C VAL A 152 -4.67 15.62 0.44
N PHE A 153 -3.42 15.74 0.85
CA PHE A 153 -2.35 16.24 0.00
C PHE A 153 -1.30 15.16 -0.18
N ARG A 154 -0.98 14.88 -1.43
CA ARG A 154 0.07 13.94 -1.82
C ARG A 154 1.42 14.63 -1.75
N LEU A 155 2.41 13.97 -1.15
CA LEU A 155 3.79 14.40 -1.23
C LEU A 155 4.36 14.06 -2.62
N GLU A 156 5.30 14.88 -3.09
CA GLU A 156 5.98 14.59 -4.36
C GLU A 156 6.67 13.22 -4.31
N GLY A 157 6.39 12.39 -5.31
CA GLY A 157 6.95 11.04 -5.42
C GLY A 157 6.29 9.99 -4.54
N GLU A 158 5.27 10.31 -3.75
CA GLU A 158 4.51 9.34 -2.96
C GLU A 158 3.82 8.30 -3.87
N LEU A 159 3.86 7.02 -3.49
CA LEU A 159 3.29 5.94 -4.30
C LEU A 159 1.77 6.04 -4.41
N PHE A 160 1.11 6.16 -3.25
CA PHE A 160 -0.35 6.19 -3.19
C PHE A 160 -0.87 7.59 -3.49
N ALA A 161 -1.77 7.68 -4.46
CA ALA A 161 -2.41 8.93 -4.83
C ALA A 161 -3.46 9.37 -3.79
N GLU A 162 -3.88 10.62 -3.81
CA GLU A 162 -4.86 11.18 -2.88
C GLU A 162 -6.15 10.36 -2.81
N ASN A 163 -6.64 9.92 -3.98
CA ASN A 163 -7.83 9.08 -4.05
C ASN A 163 -7.67 7.74 -3.33
N SER A 164 -6.47 7.14 -3.29
CA SER A 164 -6.23 5.91 -2.52
C SER A 164 -6.42 6.15 -1.01
N TRP A 165 -5.86 7.23 -0.50
CA TRP A 165 -6.04 7.63 0.91
C TRP A 165 -7.51 7.91 1.24
N ILE A 166 -8.19 8.67 0.39
CA ILE A 166 -9.62 9.00 0.53
C ILE A 166 -10.46 7.73 0.55
N GLN A 167 -10.23 6.80 -0.39
CA GLN A 167 -10.98 5.54 -0.48
C GLN A 167 -10.82 4.70 0.78
N VAL A 168 -9.62 4.57 1.33
CA VAL A 168 -9.40 3.81 2.58
C VAL A 168 -10.09 4.49 3.75
N MET A 169 -9.97 5.81 3.91
CA MET A 169 -10.57 6.54 5.03
C MET A 169 -12.09 6.49 4.98
N LEU A 170 -12.69 6.79 3.82
CA LEU A 170 -14.16 6.69 3.64
C LEU A 170 -14.66 5.25 3.80
N GLY A 171 -13.97 4.28 3.18
CA GLY A 171 -14.34 2.87 3.26
C GLY A 171 -14.28 2.30 4.68
N GLN A 172 -13.45 2.87 5.54
CA GLN A 172 -13.37 2.53 6.98
C GLN A 172 -14.28 3.40 7.86
N GLY A 173 -15.11 4.26 7.25
CA GLY A 173 -16.14 5.02 7.94
C GLY A 173 -15.68 6.37 8.51
N ILE A 174 -14.55 6.91 8.08
CA ILE A 174 -14.19 8.29 8.40
C ILE A 174 -14.92 9.20 7.42
N VAL A 175 -15.99 9.82 7.88
CA VAL A 175 -16.72 10.84 7.14
C VAL A 175 -16.15 12.22 7.52
N PRO A 176 -15.71 13.05 6.56
CA PRO A 176 -15.20 14.36 6.87
C PRO A 176 -16.31 15.31 7.34
N GLU A 177 -15.96 16.23 8.25
CA GLU A 177 -16.88 17.24 8.78
C GLU A 177 -17.19 18.35 7.76
N GLN A 178 -16.26 18.55 6.82
CA GLN A 178 -16.37 19.55 5.76
C GLN A 178 -15.87 18.97 4.43
N TYR A 179 -16.25 19.62 3.34
CA TYR A 179 -15.79 19.31 1.98
C TYR A 179 -15.37 20.59 1.26
N HIS A 180 -14.79 20.48 0.08
CA HIS A 180 -14.34 21.64 -0.68
C HIS A 180 -15.54 22.40 -1.25
N PRO A 181 -15.71 23.70 -0.92
CA PRO A 181 -16.91 24.46 -1.30
C PRO A 181 -17.10 24.63 -2.81
N VAL A 182 -16.11 24.30 -3.64
CA VAL A 182 -16.27 24.30 -5.11
C VAL A 182 -17.35 23.34 -5.58
N VAL A 183 -17.68 22.32 -4.78
CA VAL A 183 -18.76 21.38 -5.11
C VAL A 183 -20.13 22.07 -5.13
N ASP A 184 -20.31 23.11 -4.30
CA ASP A 184 -21.57 23.87 -4.21
C ASP A 184 -21.83 24.79 -5.42
N VAL A 185 -20.86 24.89 -6.37
CA VAL A 185 -21.06 25.59 -7.64
C VAL A 185 -21.97 24.80 -8.60
N MET A 186 -22.04 23.48 -8.42
CA MET A 186 -22.95 22.61 -9.18
C MET A 186 -24.26 22.48 -8.41
N ASP A 187 -25.37 22.54 -9.13
CA ASP A 187 -26.65 22.12 -8.56
C ASP A 187 -26.75 20.58 -8.47
N ASP A 188 -27.77 20.08 -7.78
CA ASP A 188 -27.92 18.64 -7.53
C ASP A 188 -28.12 17.83 -8.82
N GLU A 189 -28.74 18.40 -9.86
CA GLU A 189 -28.96 17.75 -11.14
C GLU A 189 -27.66 17.66 -11.94
N GLU A 190 -26.89 18.74 -11.96
CA GLU A 190 -25.57 18.80 -12.58
C GLU A 190 -24.61 17.82 -11.90
N LEU A 191 -24.57 17.80 -10.57
CA LEU A 191 -23.74 16.88 -9.81
C LEU A 191 -24.10 15.42 -10.08
N LYS A 192 -25.40 15.11 -10.08
CA LYS A 192 -25.87 13.77 -10.40
C LYS A 192 -25.49 13.36 -11.81
N SER A 193 -25.72 14.23 -12.79
CA SER A 193 -25.35 13.99 -14.19
C SER A 193 -23.85 13.72 -14.34
N PHE A 194 -23.01 14.51 -13.66
CA PHE A 194 -21.55 14.32 -13.66
C PHE A 194 -21.15 12.96 -13.09
N LEU A 195 -21.73 12.54 -11.95
CA LEU A 195 -21.45 11.23 -11.34
C LEU A 195 -21.94 10.07 -12.22
N ASP A 196 -23.14 10.19 -12.81
CA ASP A 196 -23.68 9.19 -13.74
C ASP A 196 -22.80 9.04 -14.99
N GLN A 197 -22.23 10.14 -15.48
CA GLN A 197 -21.30 10.13 -16.61
C GLN A 197 -19.99 9.43 -16.27
N ILE A 198 -19.42 9.66 -15.06
CA ILE A 198 -18.23 8.94 -14.60
C ILE A 198 -18.52 7.44 -14.56
N LYS A 199 -19.65 7.05 -13.95
CA LYS A 199 -20.06 5.64 -13.85
C LYS A 199 -20.20 5.01 -15.24
N SER A 200 -20.92 5.68 -16.15
CA SER A 200 -21.12 5.21 -17.53
C SER A 200 -19.78 5.02 -18.26
N ASN A 201 -18.83 5.94 -18.11
CA ASN A 201 -17.51 5.81 -18.71
C ASN A 201 -16.72 4.62 -18.16
N VAL A 202 -16.82 4.36 -16.85
CA VAL A 202 -16.21 3.18 -16.21
C VAL A 202 -16.83 1.90 -16.76
N ASP A 203 -18.18 1.81 -16.78
CA ASP A 203 -18.91 0.64 -17.27
C ASP A 203 -18.58 0.35 -18.74
N LYS A 204 -18.51 1.40 -19.58
CA LYS A 204 -18.12 1.28 -20.98
C LYS A 204 -16.68 0.76 -21.11
N THR A 205 -15.75 1.28 -20.34
CA THR A 205 -14.35 0.84 -20.36
C THR A 205 -14.25 -0.63 -19.94
N VAL A 206 -14.88 -1.00 -18.83
CA VAL A 206 -14.87 -2.38 -18.33
C VAL A 206 -15.47 -3.35 -19.35
N SER A 207 -16.56 -2.97 -20.03
CA SER A 207 -17.20 -3.84 -21.03
C SER A 207 -16.31 -4.13 -22.25
N GLN A 208 -15.31 -3.29 -22.52
CA GLN A 208 -14.35 -3.46 -23.62
C GLN A 208 -13.11 -4.27 -23.24
N LEU A 209 -12.89 -4.52 -21.95
CA LEU A 209 -11.73 -5.28 -21.48
C LEU A 209 -11.97 -6.80 -21.65
N PRO A 210 -10.92 -7.57 -21.99
CA PRO A 210 -11.01 -9.02 -21.95
C PRO A 210 -11.21 -9.50 -20.51
N THR A 211 -11.80 -10.68 -20.34
CA THR A 211 -11.82 -11.32 -19.02
C THR A 211 -10.40 -11.58 -18.52
N HIS A 212 -10.23 -11.66 -17.20
CA HIS A 212 -8.92 -11.95 -16.59
C HIS A 212 -8.29 -13.21 -17.19
N ASP A 213 -9.06 -14.30 -17.31
CA ASP A 213 -8.56 -15.57 -17.86
C ASP A 213 -8.16 -15.47 -19.34
N ALA A 214 -8.90 -14.69 -20.14
CA ALA A 214 -8.54 -14.43 -21.52
C ALA A 214 -7.21 -13.65 -21.58
N TYR A 215 -7.09 -12.58 -20.80
CA TYR A 215 -5.87 -11.78 -20.74
C TYR A 215 -4.64 -12.61 -20.33
N VAL A 216 -4.75 -13.40 -19.24
CA VAL A 216 -3.67 -14.27 -18.77
C VAL A 216 -3.29 -15.31 -19.83
N ARG A 217 -4.27 -15.92 -20.49
CA ARG A 217 -4.00 -16.89 -21.55
C ARG A 217 -3.27 -16.28 -22.73
N ASP A 218 -3.63 -15.06 -23.12
CA ASP A 218 -3.18 -14.48 -24.38
C ASP A 218 -1.87 -13.69 -24.21
N TYR A 219 -1.65 -13.06 -23.03
CA TYR A 219 -0.51 -12.16 -22.78
C TYR A 219 0.49 -12.62 -21.72
N CYS A 220 0.13 -13.58 -20.86
CA CYS A 220 0.97 -13.97 -19.72
C CYS A 220 1.55 -15.40 -19.83
N LYS A 221 1.51 -16.01 -21.02
CA LYS A 221 2.16 -17.33 -21.20
C LYS A 221 3.67 -17.18 -21.06
N SER A 222 4.26 -17.96 -20.15
CA SER A 222 5.72 -18.13 -20.14
C SER A 222 6.16 -18.77 -21.46
N ALA A 223 7.20 -18.22 -22.08
CA ALA A 223 7.91 -18.94 -23.12
C ALA A 223 8.34 -20.30 -22.56
N LYS A 224 8.02 -21.38 -23.30
CA LYS A 224 8.49 -22.74 -22.95
C LYS A 224 9.98 -22.83 -23.14
#